data_bae5e5c55cca9b87715c6da1d9a7d3a3
#
_entry.id   bae5e5c55cca9b87715c6da1d9a7d3a3
#
_cell.length_a   1.000
_cell.length_b   1.000
_cell.length_c   1.000
_cell.angle_alpha   90.00
_cell.angle_beta   90.00
_cell.angle_gamma   90.00
#
_symmetry.space_group_name_H-M   'P 1'
#
loop_
_entity.id
_entity.type
_entity.pdbx_description
1 polymer ?
#
loop_
_entity_poly.entity_id
_entity_poly.type
_entity_poly.pdbx_seq_one_letter_code
_entity_poly.pdbx_strand_id
1 'polypeptide(L)'
;MVPVHLDGTRHILPKGGTGLRRTRTTITFGTPLWPDEGENARRFGARIEASVATMANEASSDWWTARKQAASGTTPPLQGPDAAPWRRSWMLSAAPAQHDRDDGVEWPTRKG
;
A
#
# COMPACT_ATOMS: atom_id res chain seq x y z
N MET A 1 5.32 -11.78 -7.02
CA MET A 1 4.23 -11.20 -6.20
C MET A 1 3.16 -10.61 -7.09
N VAL A 2 1.89 -10.81 -6.77
CA VAL A 2 0.77 -10.25 -7.52
C VAL A 2 0.11 -9.17 -6.67
N PRO A 3 0.14 -7.90 -7.07
CA PRO A 3 -0.58 -6.85 -6.35
C PRO A 3 -2.09 -7.04 -6.53
N VAL A 4 -2.84 -6.80 -5.46
CA VAL A 4 -4.30 -6.96 -5.43
C VAL A 4 -4.93 -5.70 -4.84
N HIS A 5 -5.96 -5.20 -5.48
CA HIS A 5 -6.77 -4.10 -4.98
C HIS A 5 -8.19 -4.58 -4.66
N LEU A 6 -8.66 -4.24 -3.48
CA LEU A 6 -10.02 -4.52 -3.01
C LEU A 6 -10.80 -3.20 -2.94
N ASP A 7 -11.94 -3.16 -3.62
CA ASP A 7 -12.85 -2.02 -3.60
C ASP A 7 -14.23 -2.41 -3.08
N GLY A 8 -14.89 -1.51 -2.40
CA GLY A 8 -16.25 -1.69 -1.88
C GLY A 8 -16.34 -2.33 -0.49
N THR A 9 -15.25 -2.81 0.08
CA THR A 9 -15.26 -3.44 1.42
C THR A 9 -15.67 -2.49 2.54
N ARG A 10 -15.39 -1.20 2.37
CA ARG A 10 -15.77 -0.15 3.33
C ARG A 10 -17.26 -0.08 3.58
N HIS A 11 -18.08 -0.46 2.61
CA HIS A 11 -19.52 -0.37 2.69
C HIS A 11 -20.16 -1.59 3.36
N ILE A 12 -19.41 -2.68 3.53
CA ILE A 12 -19.90 -3.90 4.18
C ILE A 12 -20.10 -3.67 5.68
N LEU A 13 -19.10 -3.04 6.30
CA LEU A 13 -19.13 -2.67 7.72
C LEU A 13 -18.63 -1.24 7.87
N PRO A 14 -19.50 -0.24 7.73
CA PRO A 14 -19.10 1.15 7.88
C PRO A 14 -18.65 1.42 9.32
N LYS A 15 -17.60 2.21 9.47
CA LYS A 15 -17.07 2.61 10.77
C LYS A 15 -18.16 3.33 11.57
N GLY A 16 -18.51 2.80 12.75
CA GLY A 16 -19.58 3.32 13.59
C GLY A 16 -20.97 2.81 13.27
N GLY A 17 -21.12 1.92 12.29
CA GLY A 17 -22.39 1.27 11.94
C GLY A 17 -22.58 -0.07 12.64
N THR A 18 -23.79 -0.36 13.06
CA THR A 18 -24.22 -1.64 13.62
C THR A 18 -24.95 -2.44 12.54
N GLY A 19 -24.26 -3.16 11.70
CA GLY A 19 -24.89 -4.06 10.76
C GLY A 19 -24.08 -4.30 9.50
N LEU A 20 -24.13 -5.53 9.01
CA LEU A 20 -23.58 -5.93 7.73
C LEU A 20 -24.52 -5.51 6.60
N ARG A 21 -24.01 -4.77 5.62
CA ARG A 21 -24.73 -4.43 4.40
C ARG A 21 -24.27 -5.28 3.24
N ARG A 22 -25.20 -5.78 2.45
CA ARG A 22 -24.85 -6.40 1.17
C ARG A 22 -24.40 -5.31 0.22
N THR A 23 -23.14 -5.41 -0.20
CA THR A 23 -22.55 -4.47 -1.15
C THR A 23 -21.69 -5.24 -2.14
N ARG A 24 -21.51 -4.65 -3.32
CA ARG A 24 -20.62 -5.22 -4.32
C ARG A 24 -19.17 -4.94 -3.91
N THR A 25 -18.39 -5.98 -3.81
CA THR A 25 -16.93 -5.89 -3.62
C THR A 25 -16.24 -6.32 -4.90
N THR A 26 -15.30 -5.53 -5.35
CA THR A 26 -14.50 -5.83 -6.53
C THR A 26 -13.08 -6.15 -6.11
N ILE A 27 -12.54 -7.24 -6.64
CA ILE A 27 -11.15 -7.64 -6.44
C ILE A 27 -10.44 -7.51 -7.79
N THR A 28 -9.42 -6.67 -7.84
CA THR A 28 -8.62 -6.48 -9.04
C THR A 28 -7.22 -7.03 -8.82
N PHE A 29 -6.80 -7.91 -9.70
CA PHE A 29 -5.45 -8.47 -9.70
C PHE A 29 -4.59 -7.69 -10.69
N GLY A 30 -3.45 -7.20 -10.23
CA GLY A 30 -2.50 -6.51 -11.09
C GLY A 30 -1.53 -7.46 -11.78
N THR A 31 -0.66 -6.89 -12.61
CA THR A 31 0.41 -7.66 -13.27
C THR A 31 1.39 -8.20 -12.24
N PRO A 32 1.80 -9.47 -12.33
CA PRO A 32 2.81 -10.02 -11.44
C PRO A 32 4.10 -9.21 -11.47
N LEU A 33 4.67 -8.95 -10.30
CA LEU A 33 5.92 -8.24 -10.13
C LEU A 33 6.99 -9.18 -9.58
N TRP A 34 8.17 -9.10 -10.15
CA TRP A 34 9.36 -9.84 -9.75
C TRP A 34 10.42 -8.84 -9.29
N PRO A 35 11.18 -9.13 -8.24
CA PRO A 35 12.30 -8.29 -7.88
C PRO A 35 13.34 -8.30 -9.00
N ASP A 36 13.89 -7.13 -9.32
CA ASP A 36 14.99 -7.02 -10.26
C ASP A 36 16.29 -7.48 -9.61
N GLU A 37 17.24 -7.89 -10.42
CA GLU A 37 18.55 -8.30 -9.93
C GLU A 37 19.23 -7.15 -9.16
N GLY A 38 19.62 -7.41 -7.92
CA GLY A 38 20.22 -6.40 -7.05
C GLY A 38 19.24 -5.40 -6.44
N GLU A 39 17.94 -5.55 -6.67
CA GLU A 39 16.92 -4.70 -6.05
C GLU A 39 16.73 -5.08 -4.58
N ASN A 40 16.77 -4.07 -3.70
CA ASN A 40 16.49 -4.30 -2.29
C ASN A 40 14.98 -4.36 -2.01
N ALA A 41 14.61 -4.91 -0.86
CA ALA A 41 13.22 -5.09 -0.45
C ALA A 41 12.43 -3.77 -0.41
N ARG A 42 13.08 -2.66 -0.06
CA ARG A 42 12.45 -1.34 0.00
C ARG A 42 12.05 -0.82 -1.38
N ARG A 43 12.92 -0.98 -2.37
CA ARG A 43 12.64 -0.59 -3.76
C ARG A 43 11.54 -1.46 -4.36
N PHE A 44 11.61 -2.75 -4.12
CA PHE A 44 10.58 -3.67 -4.57
C PHE A 44 9.24 -3.37 -3.92
N GLY A 45 9.20 -3.09 -2.62
CA GLY A 45 8.01 -2.66 -1.90
C GLY A 45 7.39 -1.38 -2.48
N ALA A 46 8.21 -0.39 -2.83
CA ALA A 46 7.75 0.84 -3.47
C ALA A 46 7.11 0.59 -4.84
N ARG A 47 7.64 -0.35 -5.63
CA ARG A 47 7.03 -0.76 -6.91
C ARG A 47 5.68 -1.44 -6.72
N ILE A 48 5.55 -2.28 -5.71
CA ILE A 48 4.28 -2.92 -5.35
C ILE A 48 3.26 -1.86 -4.94
N GLU A 49 3.64 -0.93 -4.07
CA GLU A 49 2.78 0.17 -3.63
C GLU A 49 2.32 1.03 -4.80
N ALA A 50 3.21 1.40 -5.72
CA ALA A 50 2.88 2.15 -6.91
C ALA A 50 1.87 1.41 -7.81
N SER A 51 2.01 0.10 -7.95
CA SER A 51 1.08 -0.73 -8.71
C SER A 51 -0.31 -0.76 -8.07
N VAL A 52 -0.39 -0.93 -6.76
CA VAL A 52 -1.66 -0.91 -6.03
C VAL A 52 -2.30 0.48 -6.09
N ALA A 53 -1.52 1.55 -5.95
CA ALA A 53 -2.01 2.93 -6.06
C ALA A 53 -2.60 3.21 -7.45
N THR A 54 -1.98 2.72 -8.51
CA THR A 54 -2.50 2.85 -9.87
C THR A 54 -3.83 2.12 -10.04
N MET A 55 -3.95 0.90 -9.52
CA MET A 55 -5.21 0.15 -9.55
C MET A 55 -6.33 0.83 -8.76
N ALA A 56 -6.01 1.39 -7.60
CA ALA A 56 -6.96 2.15 -6.79
C ALA A 56 -7.44 3.41 -7.53
N ASN A 57 -6.53 4.11 -8.19
CA ASN A 57 -6.84 5.28 -9.00
C ASN A 57 -7.70 4.90 -10.21
N GLU A 58 -7.42 3.79 -10.87
CA GLU A 58 -8.22 3.27 -11.98
C GLU A 58 -9.65 2.94 -11.53
N ALA A 59 -9.82 2.35 -10.36
CA ALA A 59 -11.13 2.05 -9.80
C ALA A 59 -11.95 3.31 -9.48
N SER A 60 -11.31 4.40 -9.11
CA SER A 60 -11.96 5.68 -8.75
C SER A 60 -12.11 6.66 -9.92
N SER A 61 -11.39 6.45 -11.01
CA SER A 61 -11.44 7.29 -12.20
C SER A 61 -11.72 6.44 -13.46
N ASP A 62 -10.75 6.34 -14.34
CA ASP A 62 -10.80 5.47 -15.52
C ASP A 62 -9.37 4.98 -15.85
N TRP A 63 -9.30 3.94 -16.68
CA TRP A 63 -8.03 3.34 -17.07
C TRP A 63 -7.06 4.34 -17.71
N TRP A 64 -7.57 5.17 -18.60
CA TRP A 64 -6.74 6.13 -19.33
C TRP A 64 -6.14 7.20 -18.42
N THR A 65 -6.98 7.81 -17.57
CA THR A 65 -6.55 8.81 -16.59
C THR A 65 -5.53 8.22 -15.60
N ALA A 66 -5.77 7.03 -15.10
CA ALA A 66 -4.85 6.36 -14.18
C ALA A 66 -3.49 6.09 -14.82
N ARG A 67 -3.46 5.63 -16.06
CA ARG A 67 -2.21 5.38 -16.81
C ARG A 67 -1.45 6.67 -17.12
N LYS A 68 -2.15 7.71 -17.51
CA LYS A 68 -1.57 9.02 -17.74
C LYS A 68 -0.93 9.59 -16.48
N GLN A 69 -1.62 9.51 -15.36
CA GLN A 69 -1.10 9.96 -14.06
C GLN A 69 0.08 9.11 -13.59
N ALA A 70 0.04 7.80 -13.79
CA ALA A 70 1.16 6.93 -13.46
C ALA A 70 2.41 7.27 -14.28
N ALA A 71 2.25 7.55 -15.58
CA ALA A 71 3.35 7.95 -16.46
C ALA A 71 3.95 9.30 -16.08
N SER A 72 3.15 10.23 -15.58
CA SER A 72 3.59 11.56 -15.15
C SER A 72 4.02 11.64 -13.68
N GLY A 73 3.90 10.55 -12.92
CA GLY A 73 4.22 10.52 -11.49
C GLY A 73 3.22 11.28 -10.61
N THR A 74 2.02 11.53 -11.10
CA THR A 74 0.97 12.29 -10.39
C THR A 74 -0.17 11.41 -9.84
N THR A 75 0.04 10.10 -9.74
CA THR A 75 -0.94 9.19 -9.14
C THR A 75 -1.28 9.64 -7.72
N PRO A 76 -2.57 9.80 -7.38
CA PRO A 76 -2.97 10.16 -6.04
C PRO A 76 -2.48 9.13 -5.01
N PRO A 77 -2.04 9.57 -3.83
CA PRO A 77 -1.62 8.66 -2.77
C PRO A 77 -2.81 7.84 -2.27
N LEU A 78 -2.53 6.62 -1.81
CA LEU A 78 -3.53 5.73 -1.19
C LEU A 78 -4.07 6.24 0.14
N GLN A 79 -3.60 7.39 0.57
CA GLN A 79 -4.04 8.04 1.79
C GLN A 79 -5.37 8.72 1.55
N GLY A 80 -6.41 8.19 2.17
CA GLY A 80 -7.66 8.92 2.25
C GLY A 80 -7.48 10.23 3.02
N PRO A 81 -8.45 11.16 2.92
CA PRO A 81 -8.41 12.47 3.60
C PRO A 81 -8.21 12.35 5.12
N ASP A 82 -8.59 11.25 5.70
CA ASP A 82 -8.44 10.93 7.12
C ASP A 82 -7.38 9.85 7.33
N ALA A 83 -6.14 10.12 6.94
CA ALA A 83 -5.05 9.22 7.24
C ALA A 83 -5.00 8.97 8.76
N ALA A 84 -5.22 7.72 9.15
CA ALA A 84 -5.22 7.36 10.56
C ALA A 84 -3.92 7.79 11.24
N PRO A 85 -3.96 8.30 12.47
CA PRO A 85 -2.78 8.81 13.18
C PRO A 85 -1.61 7.84 13.21
N TRP A 86 -1.87 6.53 13.25
CA TRP A 86 -0.84 5.49 13.21
C TRP A 86 -0.11 5.42 11.86
N ARG A 87 -0.78 5.75 10.74
CA ARG A 87 -0.11 5.83 9.44
C ARG A 87 0.84 7.02 9.37
N ARG A 88 0.49 8.15 9.96
CA ARG A 88 1.38 9.30 10.06
C ARG A 88 2.61 9.00 10.90
N SER A 89 2.45 8.33 12.03
CA SER A 89 3.59 7.92 12.85
C SER A 89 4.48 6.92 12.12
N TRP A 90 3.90 6.01 11.35
CA TRP A 90 4.66 5.06 10.51
C TRP A 90 5.46 5.75 9.42
N MET A 91 4.87 6.75 8.76
CA MET A 91 5.58 7.51 7.74
C MET A 91 6.69 8.38 8.33
N LEU A 92 6.47 8.97 9.49
CA LEU A 92 7.48 9.75 10.19
C LEU A 92 8.61 8.86 10.72
N SER A 93 8.30 7.63 11.13
CA SER A 93 9.30 6.64 11.54
C SER A 93 10.01 5.97 10.35
N ALA A 94 9.39 5.95 9.18
CA ALA A 94 9.97 5.49 7.93
C ALA A 94 10.79 6.58 7.20
N ALA A 95 10.73 7.84 7.63
CA ALA A 95 11.76 8.81 7.28
C ALA A 95 13.12 8.19 7.63
N PRO A 96 14.15 8.38 6.79
CA PRO A 96 15.42 7.72 7.00
C PRO A 96 15.91 8.03 8.40
N ALA A 97 15.62 7.15 9.32
CA ALA A 97 16.40 7.09 10.53
C ALA A 97 17.82 6.95 10.05
N GLN A 98 18.60 7.98 10.28
CA GLN A 98 20.02 7.82 10.29
C GLN A 98 20.26 6.61 11.20
N HIS A 99 20.33 5.45 10.58
CA HIS A 99 20.68 4.22 11.26
C HIS A 99 22.20 4.26 11.46
N ASP A 100 22.61 5.26 12.22
CA ASP A 100 23.87 5.26 12.92
C ASP A 100 23.54 4.85 14.36
N ARG A 101 23.19 3.60 14.51
CA ARG A 101 23.29 2.88 15.77
C ARG A 101 23.12 1.40 15.49
N ASP A 102 24.25 0.81 15.39
CA ASP A 102 24.53 -0.53 15.82
C ASP A 102 24.29 -0.62 17.35
N ASP A 103 23.06 -0.33 17.74
CA ASP A 103 22.60 -0.65 19.08
C ASP A 103 22.22 -2.11 19.02
N GLY A 104 23.21 -2.97 19.33
CA GLY A 104 23.07 -4.40 19.44
C GLY A 104 21.80 -4.87 20.13
N VAL A 105 20.68 -4.78 19.41
CA VAL A 105 19.47 -5.51 19.79
C VAL A 105 19.73 -6.94 19.38
N GLU A 106 20.36 -7.66 20.29
CA GLU A 106 20.44 -9.10 20.24
C GLU A 106 19.01 -9.66 20.33
N TRP A 107 18.49 -10.05 19.20
CA TRP A 107 17.27 -10.85 19.21
C TRP A 107 17.55 -12.16 19.93
N PRO A 108 16.71 -12.57 20.92
CA PRO A 108 16.91 -13.82 21.57
C PRO A 108 16.85 -14.94 20.53
N THR A 109 18.01 -15.50 20.23
CA THR A 109 18.10 -16.71 19.43
C THR A 109 17.40 -17.82 20.18
N ARG A 110 16.35 -18.38 19.61
CA ARG A 110 15.78 -19.61 20.12
C ARG A 110 16.87 -20.67 20.15
N LYS A 111 17.33 -20.99 21.33
CA LYS A 111 17.99 -22.25 21.58
C LYS A 111 16.91 -23.34 21.53
N GLY A 112 16.83 -24.01 20.41
CA GLY A 112 15.98 -25.20 20.26
C GLY A 112 16.82 -26.40 20.03
#